data_5227a3789fcd26d33594a1cda4639aa9
#
_entry.id   5227a3789fcd26d33594a1cda4639aa9
#
_cell.length_a   1.000
_cell.length_b   1.000
_cell.length_c   1.000
_cell.angle_alpha   90.00
_cell.angle_beta   90.00
_cell.angle_gamma   90.00
#
_symmetry.space_group_name_H-M   'P 1'
#
loop_
_entity.id
_entity.type
_entity.pdbx_description
1 polymer ?
#
loop_
_entity_poly.entity_id
_entity_poly.type
_entity_poly.pdbx_seq_one_letter_code
_entity_poly.pdbx_strand_id
1 'polypeptide(L)'
;ALVDSDCLSDQLLKFSKAFSGRRPLDFSLHGYKMKGAFHPKIQFYAGRESVLVLVGSGNLTVMGHGRNLEVWSPVMVESVGSPAYPFIRNVWSYLKSLYQGLGEEAENIIYSIEENCDFLRNEYDEPVTEHFIGEESIRFFTNQSVSLYEQCREWIGNDTIKTITVMSPFFDSKAELIKALYNQYKPQEIQLIIEEGFGSLPKSGNIPDYVKLYKWDKIAKASEKRYQDYFHSKCFFFEGEQVERIAGEIYWAGIFIRNDGLIEPSFG
;
A
#
# COMPACT_ATOMS: atom_id res chain seq x y z
N ALA A 1 9.46 -11.11 -10.54
CA ALA A 1 9.02 -10.40 -9.34
C ALA A 1 10.21 -9.90 -8.53
N LEU A 2 10.02 -8.79 -7.80
CA LEU A 2 10.99 -8.27 -6.83
C LEU A 2 10.60 -8.70 -5.43
N VAL A 3 11.58 -9.13 -4.65
CA VAL A 3 11.40 -9.53 -3.25
C VAL A 3 12.58 -9.02 -2.41
N ASP A 4 12.38 -8.91 -1.10
CA ASP A 4 13.48 -8.57 -0.20
C ASP A 4 14.60 -9.61 -0.30
N SER A 5 15.86 -9.16 -0.46
CA SER A 5 17.01 -10.03 -0.68
C SER A 5 17.26 -11.01 0.46
N ASP A 6 17.07 -10.57 1.71
CA ASP A 6 17.33 -11.42 2.87
C ASP A 6 16.23 -12.48 3.01
N CYS A 7 14.96 -12.08 2.76
CA CYS A 7 13.84 -13.00 2.69
C CYS A 7 13.99 -14.01 1.54
N LEU A 8 14.44 -13.57 0.35
CA LEU A 8 14.67 -14.46 -0.79
C LEU A 8 15.73 -15.51 -0.47
N SER A 9 16.85 -15.10 0.09
CA SER A 9 17.94 -15.98 0.46
C SER A 9 17.49 -17.06 1.45
N ASP A 10 16.78 -16.66 2.49
CA ASP A 10 16.20 -17.59 3.48
C ASP A 10 15.20 -18.58 2.87
N GLN A 11 14.37 -18.12 1.95
CA GLN A 11 13.40 -18.97 1.28
C GLN A 11 14.07 -19.96 0.32
N LEU A 12 15.05 -19.51 -0.48
CA LEU A 12 15.79 -20.38 -1.37
C LEU A 12 16.53 -21.49 -0.61
N LEU A 13 17.11 -21.19 0.54
CA LEU A 13 17.74 -22.19 1.42
C LEU A 13 16.72 -23.22 1.94
N LYS A 14 15.53 -22.77 2.32
CA LYS A 14 14.46 -23.66 2.81
C LYS A 14 13.86 -24.52 1.70
N PHE A 15 13.71 -23.97 0.51
CA PHE A 15 13.04 -24.62 -0.62
C PHE A 15 13.97 -25.34 -1.59
N SER A 16 15.30 -25.24 -1.44
CA SER A 16 16.27 -25.91 -2.32
C SER A 16 16.01 -27.41 -2.42
N LYS A 17 15.59 -28.06 -1.34
CA LYS A 17 15.21 -29.50 -1.31
C LYS A 17 13.85 -29.76 -1.94
N ALA A 18 12.93 -28.83 -1.95
CA ALA A 18 11.58 -28.99 -2.47
C ALA A 18 11.49 -28.76 -3.98
N PHE A 19 12.43 -28.00 -4.56
CA PHE A 19 12.49 -27.71 -5.98
C PHE A 19 13.37 -28.68 -6.79
N SER A 20 14.13 -29.58 -6.12
CA SER A 20 14.93 -30.59 -6.83
C SER A 20 14.00 -31.49 -7.65
N GLY A 21 14.09 -31.38 -8.98
CA GLY A 21 13.31 -32.18 -9.93
C GLY A 21 12.01 -31.55 -10.45
N ARG A 22 11.68 -30.32 -10.09
CA ARG A 22 10.55 -29.59 -10.70
C ARG A 22 11.00 -28.79 -11.94
N ARG A 23 10.04 -28.54 -12.86
CA ARG A 23 10.27 -27.68 -14.04
C ARG A 23 10.78 -26.30 -13.60
N PRO A 24 11.59 -25.62 -14.43
CA PRO A 24 11.91 -24.22 -14.21
C PRO A 24 10.63 -23.44 -13.95
N LEU A 25 10.69 -22.49 -13.02
CA LEU A 25 9.57 -21.60 -12.76
C LEU A 25 9.34 -20.72 -14.00
N ASP A 26 8.10 -20.55 -14.44
CA ASP A 26 7.73 -19.66 -15.54
C ASP A 26 7.77 -18.20 -15.12
N PHE A 27 8.59 -17.85 -14.12
CA PHE A 27 8.79 -16.49 -13.63
C PHE A 27 10.19 -16.35 -13.04
N SER A 28 10.71 -15.12 -13.07
CA SER A 28 11.98 -14.75 -12.44
C SER A 28 11.74 -14.05 -11.10
N LEU A 29 12.64 -14.30 -10.15
CA LEU A 29 12.69 -13.64 -8.84
C LEU A 29 14.01 -12.91 -8.71
N HIS A 30 13.94 -11.61 -8.41
CA HIS A 30 15.10 -10.78 -8.18
C HIS A 30 15.09 -10.27 -6.73
N GLY A 31 16.20 -10.45 -6.03
CA GLY A 31 16.39 -9.91 -4.69
C GLY A 31 16.69 -8.40 -4.76
N TYR A 32 15.90 -7.61 -4.07
CA TYR A 32 16.16 -6.17 -3.93
C TYR A 32 16.75 -5.89 -2.56
N LYS A 33 17.95 -5.31 -2.51
CA LYS A 33 18.66 -5.01 -1.27
C LYS A 33 18.62 -3.52 -0.98
N MET A 34 18.21 -3.18 0.22
CA MET A 34 18.19 -1.80 0.67
C MET A 34 18.48 -1.69 2.17
N LYS A 35 18.61 -0.47 2.66
CA LYS A 35 18.72 -0.22 4.10
C LYS A 35 17.33 -0.36 4.73
N GLY A 36 17.12 -1.38 5.54
CA GLY A 36 15.82 -1.76 6.08
C GLY A 36 15.14 -2.86 5.25
N ALA A 37 13.86 -3.10 5.45
CA ALA A 37 13.12 -4.13 4.75
C ALA A 37 12.51 -3.60 3.44
N PHE A 38 12.62 -4.35 2.36
CA PHE A 38 11.89 -4.09 1.12
C PHE A 38 10.51 -4.73 1.22
N HIS A 39 9.45 -3.90 1.34
CA HIS A 39 8.13 -4.41 1.70
C HIS A 39 6.94 -3.83 0.89
N PRO A 40 7.11 -3.29 -0.33
CA PRO A 40 5.97 -2.87 -1.14
C PRO A 40 5.13 -4.07 -1.57
N LYS A 41 3.82 -3.88 -1.71
CA LYS A 41 2.91 -4.88 -2.23
C LYS A 41 2.15 -4.30 -3.41
N ILE A 42 2.81 -4.38 -4.55
CA ILE A 42 2.32 -3.89 -5.83
C ILE A 42 2.26 -5.07 -6.79
N GLN A 43 1.12 -5.25 -7.42
CA GLN A 43 0.95 -6.17 -8.53
C GLN A 43 0.60 -5.37 -9.77
N PHE A 44 1.39 -5.55 -10.81
CA PHE A 44 1.27 -4.83 -12.06
C PHE A 44 1.02 -5.83 -13.20
N TYR A 45 -0.13 -5.78 -13.78
CA TYR A 45 -0.54 -6.64 -14.89
C TYR A 45 -0.63 -5.82 -16.15
N ALA A 46 0.29 -6.05 -17.09
CA ALA A 46 0.34 -5.36 -18.36
C ALA A 46 -0.11 -6.30 -19.49
N GLY A 47 -1.14 -5.90 -20.18
CA GLY A 47 -1.64 -6.55 -21.39
C GLY A 47 -1.56 -5.60 -22.58
N ARG A 48 -1.95 -6.08 -23.77
CA ARG A 48 -1.96 -5.24 -24.98
C ARG A 48 -3.03 -4.15 -24.93
N GLU A 49 -4.17 -4.44 -24.35
CA GLU A 49 -5.37 -3.60 -24.38
C GLU A 49 -5.73 -2.99 -23.02
N SER A 50 -5.03 -3.40 -21.95
CA SER A 50 -5.31 -2.90 -20.61
C SER A 50 -4.13 -3.07 -19.69
N VAL A 51 -4.10 -2.23 -18.65
CA VAL A 51 -3.18 -2.35 -17.52
C VAL A 51 -3.99 -2.33 -16.22
N LEU A 52 -3.71 -3.28 -15.33
CA LEU A 52 -4.28 -3.32 -13.99
C LEU A 52 -3.15 -3.22 -12.97
N VAL A 53 -3.29 -2.30 -12.03
CA VAL A 53 -2.43 -2.18 -10.86
C VAL A 53 -3.24 -2.50 -9.62
N LEU A 54 -2.67 -3.34 -8.75
CA LEU A 54 -3.16 -3.56 -7.39
C LEU A 54 -2.09 -3.07 -6.42
N VAL A 55 -2.44 -2.14 -5.55
CA VAL A 55 -1.59 -1.75 -4.41
C VAL A 55 -2.35 -2.06 -3.13
N GLY A 56 -1.67 -2.64 -2.14
CA GLY A 56 -2.38 -3.03 -0.93
C GLY A 56 -1.51 -3.55 0.19
N SER A 57 -2.14 -4.15 1.19
CA SER A 57 -1.49 -4.68 2.38
C SER A 57 -1.09 -6.15 2.28
N GLY A 58 -1.65 -6.90 1.32
CA GLY A 58 -1.49 -8.34 1.21
C GLY A 58 -0.16 -8.77 0.58
N ASN A 59 0.55 -9.67 1.22
CA ASN A 59 1.70 -10.33 0.62
C ASN A 59 1.27 -11.28 -0.51
N LEU A 60 2.17 -11.58 -1.45
CA LEU A 60 1.95 -12.58 -2.51
C LEU A 60 2.01 -14.00 -1.91
N THR A 61 1.04 -14.33 -1.10
CA THR A 61 0.89 -15.62 -0.39
C THR A 61 -0.56 -16.05 -0.39
N VAL A 62 -0.82 -17.34 -0.13
CA VAL A 62 -2.20 -17.85 0.04
C VAL A 62 -2.94 -17.10 1.14
N MET A 63 -2.26 -16.76 2.23
CA MET A 63 -2.86 -16.01 3.34
C MET A 63 -3.21 -14.59 2.92
N GLY A 64 -2.27 -13.87 2.27
CA GLY A 64 -2.47 -12.49 1.84
C GLY A 64 -3.48 -12.30 0.72
N HIS A 65 -3.81 -13.35 -0.06
CA HIS A 65 -4.78 -13.29 -1.15
C HIS A 65 -6.12 -13.98 -0.86
N GLY A 66 -6.18 -14.79 0.17
CA GLY A 66 -7.37 -15.61 0.35
C GLY A 66 -7.90 -15.74 1.78
N ARG A 67 -7.14 -15.38 2.80
CA ARG A 67 -7.52 -15.66 4.19
C ARG A 67 -7.42 -14.47 5.13
N ASN A 68 -6.36 -13.65 5.01
CA ASN A 68 -6.24 -12.45 5.83
C ASN A 68 -7.26 -11.38 5.40
N LEU A 69 -7.64 -10.52 6.33
CA LEU A 69 -8.28 -9.27 6.00
C LEU A 69 -7.21 -8.28 5.51
N GLU A 70 -7.17 -8.10 4.21
CA GLU A 70 -6.25 -7.19 3.52
C GLU A 70 -7.05 -6.10 2.79
N VAL A 71 -6.41 -4.98 2.53
CA VAL A 71 -6.96 -3.92 1.67
C VAL A 71 -6.19 -3.92 0.36
N TRP A 72 -6.91 -3.85 -0.74
CA TRP A 72 -6.38 -3.73 -2.08
C TRP A 72 -7.08 -2.61 -2.82
N SER A 73 -6.30 -1.73 -3.45
CA SER A 73 -6.81 -0.65 -4.30
C SER A 73 -6.50 -0.99 -5.75
N PRO A 74 -7.51 -1.45 -6.54
CA PRO A 74 -7.34 -1.73 -7.96
C PRO A 74 -7.47 -0.43 -8.76
N VAL A 75 -6.55 -0.23 -9.71
CA VAL A 75 -6.67 0.82 -10.75
C VAL A 75 -6.48 0.15 -12.11
N MET A 76 -7.49 0.23 -12.96
CA MET A 76 -7.48 -0.36 -14.30
C MET A 76 -7.62 0.73 -15.37
N VAL A 77 -6.85 0.57 -16.44
CA VAL A 77 -6.85 1.48 -17.59
C VAL A 77 -6.93 0.69 -18.87
N GLU A 78 -7.87 1.06 -19.74
CA GLU A 78 -8.10 0.44 -21.05
C GLU A 78 -7.84 1.41 -22.20
N SER A 79 -7.41 2.65 -21.92
CA SER A 79 -7.02 3.62 -22.93
C SER A 79 -6.07 4.66 -22.35
N VAL A 80 -5.17 5.21 -23.17
CA VAL A 80 -4.28 6.32 -22.80
C VAL A 80 -5.03 7.61 -22.50
N GLY A 81 -6.28 7.73 -22.95
CA GLY A 81 -7.17 8.86 -22.61
C GLY A 81 -7.87 8.72 -21.27
N SER A 82 -7.67 7.61 -20.54
CA SER A 82 -8.23 7.44 -19.21
C SER A 82 -7.67 8.45 -18.22
N PRO A 83 -8.49 9.08 -17.36
CA PRO A 83 -8.00 9.95 -16.30
C PRO A 83 -7.01 9.28 -15.35
N ALA A 84 -7.09 7.96 -15.18
CA ALA A 84 -6.18 7.18 -14.36
C ALA A 84 -4.87 6.75 -15.09
N TYR A 85 -4.72 7.04 -16.38
CA TYR A 85 -3.52 6.66 -17.12
C TYR A 85 -2.22 7.24 -16.53
N PRO A 86 -2.15 8.53 -16.16
CA PRO A 86 -0.97 9.08 -15.53
C PRO A 86 -0.59 8.37 -14.22
N PHE A 87 -1.58 7.91 -13.43
CA PHE A 87 -1.34 7.10 -12.24
C PHE A 87 -0.60 5.79 -12.58
N ILE A 88 -1.06 5.08 -13.61
CA ILE A 88 -0.40 3.86 -14.11
C ILE A 88 1.05 4.14 -14.50
N ARG A 89 1.30 5.27 -15.16
CA ARG A 89 2.66 5.70 -15.57
C ARG A 89 3.57 5.96 -14.37
N ASN A 90 3.05 6.59 -13.31
CA ASN A 90 3.81 6.82 -12.09
C ASN A 90 4.20 5.50 -11.41
N VAL A 91 3.25 4.56 -11.29
CA VAL A 91 3.55 3.23 -10.72
C VAL A 91 4.57 2.49 -11.59
N TRP A 92 4.43 2.56 -12.92
CA TRP A 92 5.38 1.94 -13.83
C TRP A 92 6.79 2.54 -13.71
N SER A 93 6.90 3.87 -13.67
CA SER A 93 8.17 4.57 -13.47
C SER A 93 8.85 4.15 -12.17
N TYR A 94 8.09 4.02 -11.08
CA TYR A 94 8.59 3.49 -9.82
C TYR A 94 9.12 2.06 -9.98
N LEU A 95 8.35 1.16 -10.58
CA LEU A 95 8.77 -0.22 -10.81
C LEU A 95 10.04 -0.29 -11.67
N LYS A 96 10.12 0.47 -12.77
CA LYS A 96 11.34 0.57 -13.59
C LYS A 96 12.54 0.95 -12.74
N SER A 97 12.41 1.97 -11.91
CA SER A 97 13.52 2.44 -11.05
C SER A 97 14.02 1.36 -10.10
N LEU A 98 13.16 0.45 -9.65
CA LEU A 98 13.54 -0.68 -8.80
C LEU A 98 14.31 -1.77 -9.56
N TYR A 99 14.06 -1.93 -10.86
CA TYR A 99 14.75 -2.92 -11.70
C TYR A 99 16.10 -2.41 -12.22
N GLN A 100 16.32 -1.10 -12.23
CA GLN A 100 17.58 -0.51 -12.68
C GLN A 100 18.75 -0.99 -11.82
N GLY A 101 19.79 -1.51 -12.49
CA GLY A 101 21.00 -2.00 -11.84
C GLY A 101 20.90 -3.39 -11.22
N LEU A 102 19.80 -4.11 -11.41
CA LEU A 102 19.66 -5.51 -10.98
C LEU A 102 20.27 -6.50 -11.98
N GLY A 103 20.79 -6.02 -13.10
CA GLY A 103 21.43 -6.82 -14.14
C GLY A 103 20.59 -6.98 -15.40
N GLU A 104 21.25 -7.51 -16.44
CA GLU A 104 20.70 -7.59 -17.81
C GLU A 104 19.35 -8.35 -17.88
N GLU A 105 19.19 -9.42 -17.11
CA GLU A 105 17.93 -10.18 -17.09
C GLU A 105 16.76 -9.31 -16.60
N ALA A 106 16.97 -8.50 -15.55
CA ALA A 106 15.96 -7.62 -15.01
C ALA A 106 15.62 -6.48 -15.99
N GLU A 107 16.58 -5.92 -16.67
CA GLU A 107 16.42 -4.89 -17.69
C GLU A 107 15.67 -5.42 -18.92
N ASN A 108 15.97 -6.66 -19.36
CA ASN A 108 15.26 -7.32 -20.45
C ASN A 108 13.79 -7.57 -20.14
N ILE A 109 13.43 -7.81 -18.86
CA ILE A 109 12.02 -7.93 -18.44
C ILE A 109 11.29 -6.60 -18.66
N ILE A 110 11.86 -5.49 -18.22
CA ILE A 110 11.28 -4.16 -18.42
C ILE A 110 11.08 -3.87 -19.90
N TYR A 111 12.12 -4.09 -20.71
CA TYR A 111 12.04 -3.93 -22.16
C TYR A 111 10.93 -4.79 -22.79
N SER A 112 10.87 -6.07 -22.40
CA SER A 112 9.83 -6.98 -22.91
C SER A 112 8.41 -6.54 -22.53
N ILE A 113 8.20 -6.01 -21.33
CA ILE A 113 6.90 -5.49 -20.91
C ILE A 113 6.53 -4.26 -21.75
N GLU A 114 7.45 -3.31 -21.94
CA GLU A 114 7.21 -2.11 -22.73
C GLU A 114 6.95 -2.43 -24.22
N GLU A 115 7.66 -3.40 -24.79
CA GLU A 115 7.42 -3.85 -26.16
C GLU A 115 6.05 -4.52 -26.38
N ASN A 116 5.51 -5.17 -25.36
CA ASN A 116 4.26 -5.90 -25.45
C ASN A 116 3.05 -5.12 -24.90
N CYS A 117 3.26 -3.93 -24.37
CA CYS A 117 2.21 -3.09 -23.79
C CYS A 117 2.28 -1.67 -24.34
N ASP A 118 1.41 -1.32 -25.26
CA ASP A 118 1.39 -0.01 -25.93
C ASP A 118 1.18 1.16 -24.94
N PHE A 119 0.52 0.90 -23.81
CA PHE A 119 0.34 1.88 -22.72
C PHE A 119 1.65 2.31 -22.05
N LEU A 120 2.70 1.50 -22.14
CA LEU A 120 3.95 1.72 -21.42
C LEU A 120 5.12 2.13 -22.35
N ARG A 121 4.93 1.98 -23.66
CA ARG A 121 5.99 2.19 -24.66
C ARG A 121 6.43 3.64 -24.82
N ASN A 122 5.53 4.58 -24.65
CA ASN A 122 5.82 6.00 -24.83
C ASN A 122 6.45 6.60 -23.57
N GLU A 123 7.46 7.46 -23.73
CA GLU A 123 7.93 8.29 -22.64
C GLU A 123 6.80 9.24 -22.20
N TYR A 124 6.65 9.37 -20.91
CA TYR A 124 5.66 10.23 -20.30
C TYR A 124 6.38 11.23 -19.40
N ASP A 125 6.54 12.45 -19.90
CA ASP A 125 7.38 13.47 -19.29
C ASP A 125 6.66 14.32 -18.20
N GLU A 126 5.38 14.14 -18.01
CA GLU A 126 4.66 14.95 -17.02
C GLU A 126 4.65 14.28 -15.65
N PRO A 127 5.29 14.89 -14.65
CA PRO A 127 5.10 14.48 -13.26
C PRO A 127 3.69 14.87 -12.81
N VAL A 128 2.71 14.06 -13.14
CA VAL A 128 1.34 14.29 -12.67
C VAL A 128 1.28 13.86 -11.21
N THR A 129 1.07 14.83 -10.34
CA THR A 129 1.07 14.61 -8.90
C THR A 129 -0.28 14.17 -8.36
N GLU A 130 -1.36 14.42 -9.09
CA GLU A 130 -2.72 14.08 -8.67
C GLU A 130 -3.56 13.60 -9.85
N HIS A 131 -4.28 12.52 -9.67
CA HIS A 131 -5.12 11.91 -10.69
C HIS A 131 -6.54 11.84 -10.17
N PHE A 132 -7.51 12.05 -11.06
CA PHE A 132 -8.92 12.02 -10.70
C PHE A 132 -9.59 10.77 -11.31
N ILE A 133 -10.32 10.05 -10.47
CA ILE A 133 -11.20 8.94 -10.88
C ILE A 133 -12.60 9.33 -10.42
N GLY A 134 -13.42 9.85 -11.35
CA GLY A 134 -14.68 10.48 -10.99
C GLY A 134 -14.46 11.77 -10.21
N GLU A 135 -15.04 11.86 -9.02
CA GLU A 135 -14.89 12.99 -8.09
C GLU A 135 -13.74 12.79 -7.10
N GLU A 136 -13.10 11.64 -7.10
CA GLU A 136 -12.02 11.30 -6.19
C GLU A 136 -10.67 11.62 -6.80
N SER A 137 -9.77 12.19 -6.00
CA SER A 137 -8.37 12.30 -6.37
C SER A 137 -7.56 11.14 -5.78
N ILE A 138 -6.66 10.59 -6.58
CA ILE A 138 -5.79 9.46 -6.21
C ILE A 138 -4.33 9.84 -6.40
N ARG A 139 -3.48 9.49 -5.44
CA ARG A 139 -2.03 9.66 -5.55
C ARG A 139 -1.31 8.37 -5.20
N PHE A 140 -0.21 8.14 -5.88
CA PHE A 140 0.74 7.08 -5.57
C PHE A 140 1.97 7.68 -4.88
N PHE A 141 2.21 7.28 -3.65
CA PHE A 141 3.36 7.72 -2.87
C PHE A 141 4.40 6.62 -2.71
N THR A 142 5.67 7.00 -2.76
CA THR A 142 6.79 6.11 -2.49
C THR A 142 7.78 6.81 -1.56
N ASN A 143 8.50 6.06 -0.76
CA ASN A 143 9.50 6.63 0.15
C ASN A 143 10.92 6.62 -0.43
N GLN A 144 11.07 6.70 -1.76
CA GLN A 144 12.39 6.74 -2.40
C GLN A 144 13.20 8.00 -2.06
N SER A 145 12.54 9.14 -1.98
CA SER A 145 13.18 10.44 -1.74
C SER A 145 12.63 11.18 -0.54
N VAL A 146 11.33 11.09 -0.31
CA VAL A 146 10.59 11.78 0.76
C VAL A 146 9.78 10.76 1.52
N SER A 147 9.68 10.88 2.84
CA SER A 147 8.89 9.96 3.65
C SER A 147 7.40 9.99 3.27
N LEU A 148 6.71 8.85 3.37
CA LEU A 148 5.27 8.81 3.12
C LEU A 148 4.49 9.74 4.06
N TYR A 149 4.98 9.91 5.29
CA TYR A 149 4.40 10.85 6.25
C TYR A 149 4.44 12.30 5.75
N GLU A 150 5.58 12.74 5.20
CA GLU A 150 5.73 14.10 4.67
C GLU A 150 4.88 14.31 3.42
N GLN A 151 4.84 13.33 2.50
CA GLN A 151 3.99 13.39 1.31
C GLN A 151 2.50 13.44 1.69
N CYS A 152 2.08 12.63 2.65
CA CYS A 152 0.71 12.64 3.17
C CYS A 152 0.36 14.00 3.82
N ARG A 153 1.29 14.53 4.64
CA ARG A 153 1.13 15.85 5.26
C ARG A 153 0.98 16.96 4.24
N GLU A 154 1.80 16.97 3.20
CA GLU A 154 1.73 17.95 2.12
C GLU A 154 0.40 17.86 1.38
N TRP A 155 -0.07 16.65 1.11
CA TRP A 155 -1.33 16.44 0.41
C TRP A 155 -2.56 16.78 1.26
N ILE A 156 -2.55 16.50 2.55
CA ILE A 156 -3.59 16.94 3.49
C ILE A 156 -3.62 18.46 3.58
N GLY A 157 -2.44 19.09 3.52
CA GLY A 157 -2.32 20.54 3.54
C GLY A 157 -2.75 21.14 4.89
N ASN A 158 -3.53 22.22 4.82
CA ASN A 158 -3.98 22.99 5.99
C ASN A 158 -5.38 22.60 6.48
N ASP A 159 -5.89 21.47 6.07
CA ASP A 159 -7.20 21.00 6.53
C ASP A 159 -7.23 20.77 8.04
N THR A 160 -8.35 21.13 8.64
CA THR A 160 -8.62 20.85 10.05
C THR A 160 -9.08 19.40 10.19
N ILE A 161 -8.18 18.54 10.64
CA ILE A 161 -8.49 17.13 10.86
C ILE A 161 -9.18 16.95 12.22
N LYS A 162 -10.36 16.34 12.22
CA LYS A 162 -11.16 16.06 13.42
C LYS A 162 -10.82 14.71 14.03
N THR A 163 -10.75 13.69 13.18
CA THR A 163 -10.50 12.31 13.61
C THR A 163 -9.42 11.68 12.74
N ILE A 164 -8.56 10.88 13.35
CA ILE A 164 -7.63 10.02 12.63
C ILE A 164 -7.90 8.59 13.07
N THR A 165 -8.32 7.74 12.14
CA THR A 165 -8.47 6.31 12.39
C THR A 165 -7.30 5.55 11.78
N VAL A 166 -6.62 4.75 12.58
CA VAL A 166 -5.49 3.91 12.15
C VAL A 166 -5.87 2.46 12.34
N MET A 167 -5.93 1.73 11.24
CA MET A 167 -6.12 0.28 11.24
C MET A 167 -4.77 -0.39 10.98
N SER A 168 -4.22 -1.06 11.98
CA SER A 168 -2.95 -1.80 11.81
C SER A 168 -2.81 -2.86 12.89
N PRO A 169 -2.23 -4.02 12.57
CA PRO A 169 -1.86 -5.01 13.60
C PRO A 169 -0.55 -4.63 14.32
N PHE A 170 0.25 -3.70 13.78
CA PHE A 170 1.58 -3.40 14.31
C PHE A 170 1.76 -1.92 14.58
N PHE A 171 2.16 -1.61 15.81
CA PHE A 171 2.50 -0.27 16.26
C PHE A 171 3.87 -0.29 16.95
N ASP A 172 4.59 0.82 16.88
CA ASP A 172 5.81 0.98 17.62
C ASP A 172 5.55 1.06 19.14
N SER A 173 6.49 0.54 19.93
CA SER A 173 6.32 0.41 21.40
C SER A 173 6.20 1.73 22.17
N LYS A 174 6.63 2.85 21.56
CA LYS A 174 6.61 4.20 22.14
C LYS A 174 5.47 5.07 21.63
N ALA A 175 4.68 4.56 20.67
CA ALA A 175 3.63 5.29 19.95
C ALA A 175 4.15 6.57 19.25
N GLU A 176 5.34 6.52 18.67
CA GLU A 176 5.99 7.69 18.06
C GLU A 176 5.20 8.23 16.86
N LEU A 177 4.72 7.33 15.98
CA LEU A 177 3.87 7.72 14.85
C LEU A 177 2.57 8.38 15.32
N ILE A 178 1.91 7.80 16.33
CA ILE A 178 0.65 8.33 16.87
C ILE A 178 0.86 9.73 17.47
N LYS A 179 1.95 9.92 18.21
CA LYS A 179 2.32 11.22 18.76
C LYS A 179 2.65 12.24 17.66
N ALA A 180 3.33 11.81 16.59
CA ALA A 180 3.64 12.67 15.45
C ALA A 180 2.35 13.12 14.75
N LEU A 181 1.40 12.22 14.48
CA LEU A 181 0.09 12.55 13.90
C LEU A 181 -0.68 13.53 14.78
N TYR A 182 -0.73 13.29 16.09
CA TYR A 182 -1.39 14.21 17.02
C TYR A 182 -0.73 15.58 17.03
N ASN A 183 0.60 15.63 17.08
CA ASN A 183 1.32 16.89 17.11
C ASN A 183 1.14 17.71 15.83
N GLN A 184 1.03 17.05 14.70
CA GLN A 184 0.84 17.68 13.39
C GLN A 184 -0.58 18.22 13.21
N TYR A 185 -1.60 17.41 13.49
CA TYR A 185 -2.97 17.73 13.13
C TYR A 185 -3.84 18.18 14.29
N LYS A 186 -3.43 17.91 15.55
CA LYS A 186 -4.21 18.21 16.75
C LYS A 186 -5.67 17.74 16.67
N PRO A 187 -5.92 16.50 16.21
CA PRO A 187 -7.29 16.01 16.09
C PRO A 187 -7.98 15.94 17.44
N GLN A 188 -9.31 15.95 17.45
CA GLN A 188 -10.09 15.73 18.67
C GLN A 188 -9.88 14.31 19.22
N GLU A 189 -9.65 13.34 18.31
CA GLU A 189 -9.52 11.93 18.65
C GLU A 189 -8.62 11.21 17.66
N ILE A 190 -7.83 10.24 18.17
CA ILE A 190 -7.17 9.21 17.37
C ILE A 190 -7.74 7.85 17.75
N GLN A 191 -8.27 7.14 16.76
CA GLN A 191 -8.84 5.80 16.92
C GLN A 191 -7.85 4.76 16.39
N LEU A 192 -7.49 3.78 17.20
CA LEU A 192 -6.68 2.65 16.76
C LEU A 192 -7.56 1.40 16.69
N ILE A 193 -7.69 0.84 15.49
CA ILE A 193 -8.38 -0.44 15.29
C ILE A 193 -7.32 -1.54 15.30
N ILE A 194 -7.43 -2.44 16.27
CA ILE A 194 -6.45 -3.48 16.59
C ILE A 194 -7.10 -4.85 16.63
N GLU A 195 -6.30 -5.89 16.48
CA GLU A 195 -6.73 -7.28 16.73
C GLU A 195 -6.17 -7.76 18.07
N GLU A 196 -7.04 -8.29 18.92
CA GLU A 196 -6.63 -8.82 20.23
C GLU A 196 -5.86 -10.13 20.05
N GLY A 197 -4.67 -10.19 20.65
CA GLY A 197 -3.82 -11.40 20.59
C GLY A 197 -2.95 -11.53 19.34
N PHE A 198 -3.04 -10.58 18.41
CA PHE A 198 -2.21 -10.54 17.21
C PHE A 198 -1.58 -9.16 17.01
N GLY A 199 -0.31 -9.14 16.58
CA GLY A 199 0.40 -7.89 16.31
C GLY A 199 1.17 -7.35 17.50
N SER A 200 1.47 -6.06 17.46
CA SER A 200 2.16 -5.33 18.53
C SER A 200 1.48 -4.02 18.82
N LEU A 201 1.30 -3.72 20.10
CA LEU A 201 0.76 -2.46 20.58
C LEU A 201 1.82 -1.64 21.29
N PRO A 202 1.67 -0.31 21.37
CA PRO A 202 2.46 0.49 22.29
C PRO A 202 2.29 -0.02 23.72
N LYS A 203 3.33 0.10 24.52
CA LYS A 203 3.21 -0.20 25.97
C LYS A 203 2.10 0.66 26.57
N SER A 204 1.29 0.11 27.46
CA SER A 204 0.10 0.79 28.02
C SER A 204 0.37 2.19 28.55
N GLY A 205 1.53 2.39 29.22
CA GLY A 205 1.94 3.72 29.68
C GLY A 205 2.41 4.70 28.59
N ASN A 206 2.51 4.26 27.35
CA ASN A 206 2.88 5.10 26.19
C ASN A 206 1.69 5.49 25.32
N ILE A 207 0.50 4.95 25.58
CA ILE A 207 -0.73 5.29 24.87
C ILE A 207 -1.28 6.58 25.48
N PRO A 208 -1.33 7.69 24.73
CA PRO A 208 -1.85 8.96 25.24
C PRO A 208 -3.38 8.90 25.47
N ASP A 209 -3.89 9.76 26.35
CA ASP A 209 -5.32 9.80 26.72
C ASP A 209 -6.25 10.19 25.57
N TYR A 210 -5.75 10.87 24.55
CA TYR A 210 -6.51 11.23 23.34
C TYR A 210 -6.66 10.07 22.35
N VAL A 211 -6.13 8.89 22.67
CA VAL A 211 -6.21 7.69 21.81
C VAL A 211 -7.28 6.75 22.34
N LYS A 212 -8.20 6.35 21.46
CA LYS A 212 -9.18 5.29 21.72
C LYS A 212 -8.80 3.99 21.01
N LEU A 213 -8.88 2.88 21.73
CA LEU A 213 -8.62 1.55 21.21
C LEU A 213 -9.93 0.84 20.88
N TYR A 214 -10.05 0.37 19.64
CA TYR A 214 -11.16 -0.45 19.18
C TYR A 214 -10.66 -1.83 18.77
N LYS A 215 -11.34 -2.87 19.24
CA LYS A 215 -11.02 -4.24 18.88
C LYS A 215 -11.75 -4.65 17.62
N TRP A 216 -11.01 -5.06 16.62
CA TRP A 216 -11.56 -5.48 15.34
C TRP A 216 -12.62 -6.58 15.47
N ASP A 217 -12.38 -7.60 16.31
CA ASP A 217 -13.31 -8.70 16.52
C ASP A 217 -14.68 -8.27 17.05
N LYS A 218 -14.78 -7.14 17.75
CA LYS A 218 -16.03 -6.55 18.20
C LYS A 218 -16.75 -5.80 17.09
N ILE A 219 -16.00 -5.08 16.26
CA ILE A 219 -16.54 -4.36 15.09
C ILE A 219 -17.06 -5.36 14.07
N ALA A 220 -16.28 -6.39 13.78
CA ALA A 220 -16.59 -7.37 12.76
C ALA A 220 -17.65 -8.40 13.15
N LYS A 221 -18.00 -8.54 14.43
CA LYS A 221 -19.15 -9.36 14.86
C LYS A 221 -20.49 -8.84 14.36
N ALA A 222 -20.56 -7.60 13.93
CA ALA A 222 -21.75 -7.03 13.30
C ALA A 222 -21.93 -7.48 11.84
N SER A 223 -20.91 -8.05 11.19
CA SER A 223 -20.98 -8.58 9.83
C SER A 223 -20.92 -10.11 9.86
N GLU A 224 -21.73 -10.80 9.04
CA GLU A 224 -21.69 -12.27 8.90
C GLU A 224 -20.32 -12.70 8.40
N LYS A 225 -19.50 -13.22 9.29
CA LYS A 225 -18.13 -13.63 8.99
C LYS A 225 -18.05 -14.95 8.27
N ARG A 226 -17.42 -14.93 7.11
CA ARG A 226 -16.82 -16.11 6.52
C ARG A 226 -15.36 -15.81 6.17
N TYR A 227 -14.41 -16.51 6.85
CA TYR A 227 -13.03 -16.68 6.41
C TYR A 227 -12.04 -15.52 6.62
N GLN A 228 -11.78 -15.11 7.84
CA GLN A 228 -10.66 -14.23 8.14
C GLN A 228 -9.80 -14.87 9.23
N ASP A 229 -8.56 -15.22 8.88
CA ASP A 229 -7.62 -15.75 9.87
C ASP A 229 -6.96 -14.61 10.65
N TYR A 230 -6.59 -13.50 9.99
CA TYR A 230 -5.93 -12.36 10.60
C TYR A 230 -6.39 -11.05 9.98
N PHE A 231 -6.52 -10.03 10.83
CA PHE A 231 -6.57 -8.65 10.43
C PHE A 231 -5.14 -8.18 10.12
N HIS A 232 -4.84 -7.92 8.83
CA HIS A 232 -3.50 -7.55 8.41
C HIS A 232 -3.46 -6.23 7.60
N SER A 233 -4.59 -5.57 7.47
CA SER A 233 -4.69 -4.27 6.81
C SER A 233 -3.87 -3.20 7.53
N LYS A 234 -3.38 -2.22 6.77
CA LYS A 234 -2.68 -1.05 7.28
C LYS A 234 -3.23 0.18 6.58
N CYS A 235 -4.22 0.79 7.22
CA CYS A 235 -4.96 1.91 6.66
C CYS A 235 -4.97 3.09 7.62
N PHE A 236 -5.00 4.28 7.04
CA PHE A 236 -5.18 5.55 7.74
C PHE A 236 -6.36 6.28 7.12
N PHE A 237 -7.26 6.74 7.97
CA PHE A 237 -8.39 7.55 7.59
C PHE A 237 -8.25 8.89 8.30
N PHE A 238 -8.26 9.97 7.54
CA PHE A 238 -8.24 11.34 8.05
C PHE A 238 -9.60 11.95 7.74
N GLU A 239 -10.35 12.25 8.77
CA GLU A 239 -11.65 12.90 8.68
C GLU A 239 -11.48 14.39 9.04
N GLY A 240 -11.74 15.26 8.09
CA GLY A 240 -11.63 16.71 8.23
C GLY A 240 -12.97 17.42 8.18
N GLU A 241 -12.93 18.75 8.13
CA GLU A 241 -14.14 19.57 7.95
C GLU A 241 -14.64 19.57 6.50
N GLN A 242 -13.74 19.43 5.56
CA GLN A 242 -14.03 19.49 4.12
C GLN A 242 -13.65 18.22 3.36
N VAL A 243 -12.90 17.31 3.99
CA VAL A 243 -12.28 16.22 3.25
C VAL A 243 -12.24 14.93 4.09
N GLU A 244 -12.74 13.84 3.51
CA GLU A 244 -12.47 12.49 3.95
C GLU A 244 -11.33 11.90 3.11
N ARG A 245 -10.29 11.39 3.76
CA ARG A 245 -9.10 10.86 3.08
C ARG A 245 -8.75 9.49 3.59
N ILE A 246 -8.44 8.60 2.68
CA ILE A 246 -8.02 7.23 2.97
C ILE A 246 -6.58 7.05 2.52
N ALA A 247 -5.72 6.56 3.40
CA ALA A 247 -4.35 6.23 3.08
C ALA A 247 -4.09 4.72 3.25
N GLY A 248 -3.56 4.09 2.22
CA GLY A 248 -3.08 2.70 2.29
C GLY A 248 -1.69 2.59 2.95
N GLU A 249 -1.03 1.46 2.82
CA GLU A 249 0.23 1.09 3.49
C GLU A 249 1.32 2.17 3.57
N ILE A 250 1.89 2.36 4.77
CA ILE A 250 2.87 3.42 5.05
C ILE A 250 4.33 2.98 4.90
N TYR A 251 4.64 1.72 4.63
CA TYR A 251 6.05 1.31 4.71
C TYR A 251 6.92 1.71 3.51
N TRP A 252 6.46 1.58 2.24
CA TRP A 252 7.31 1.78 1.07
C TRP A 252 6.61 2.38 -0.15
N ALA A 253 5.34 2.09 -0.32
CA ALA A 253 4.49 2.64 -1.36
C ALA A 253 3.03 2.54 -0.93
N GLY A 254 2.21 3.47 -1.34
CA GLY A 254 0.79 3.48 -1.00
C GLY A 254 -0.03 4.23 -2.03
N ILE A 255 -1.28 3.87 -2.12
CA ILE A 255 -2.30 4.65 -2.80
C ILE A 255 -3.02 5.48 -1.74
N PHE A 256 -3.16 6.77 -2.03
CA PHE A 256 -3.90 7.70 -1.21
C PHE A 256 -5.07 8.22 -2.04
N ILE A 257 -6.27 8.08 -1.52
CA ILE A 257 -7.51 8.53 -2.15
C ILE A 257 -8.05 9.69 -1.32
N ARG A 258 -8.36 10.78 -1.98
CA ARG A 258 -9.01 11.95 -1.41
C ARG A 258 -10.42 12.06 -1.99
N ASN A 259 -11.39 12.16 -1.11
CA ASN A 259 -12.77 12.50 -1.45
C ASN A 259 -13.11 13.88 -0.85
N ASP A 260 -13.48 14.82 -1.67
CA ASP A 260 -13.87 16.18 -1.28
C ASP A 260 -15.40 16.31 -1.11
N GLY A 261 -16.16 15.21 -1.22
CA GLY A 261 -17.60 15.15 -1.01
C GLY A 261 -17.99 14.57 0.35
N LEU A 262 -19.11 15.04 0.89
CA LEU A 262 -19.76 14.43 2.06
C LEU A 262 -20.33 13.04 1.65
N ILE A 263 -19.56 12.00 1.85
CA ILE A 263 -20.10 10.64 1.87
C ILE A 263 -20.35 10.29 3.33
N GLU A 264 -21.62 10.19 3.71
CA GLU A 264 -21.94 9.52 4.97
C GLU A 264 -21.41 8.09 4.88
N PRO A 265 -20.63 7.62 5.88
CA PRO A 265 -20.15 6.24 5.87
C PRO A 265 -21.35 5.31 5.98
N SER A 266 -21.79 4.76 4.87
CA SER A 266 -22.76 3.68 4.87
C SER A 266 -22.06 2.40 5.33
N PHE A 267 -22.02 2.19 6.64
CA PHE A 267 -21.78 0.88 7.20
C PHE A 267 -23.02 0.01 6.95
N GLY A 268 -23.02 -0.68 5.80
CA GLY A 268 -24.01 -1.71 5.49
C GLY A 268 -23.62 -3.07 6.06
#